data_1a04cf164033ef490f1b2e1538fc2a1b
#
_entry.id   1a04cf164033ef490f1b2e1538fc2a1b
#
_cell.length_a   1.000
_cell.length_b   1.000
_cell.length_c   1.000
_cell.angle_alpha   90.00
_cell.angle_beta   90.00
_cell.angle_gamma   90.00
#
_symmetry.space_group_name_H-M   'P 1'
#
loop_
_entity.id
_entity.type
_entity.pdbx_description
1 polymer ?
#
loop_
_entity_poly.entity_id
_entity_poly.type
_entity_poly.pdbx_seq_one_letter_code
_entity_poly.pdbx_strand_id
1 'polypeptide(L)'
;RQYLAVAKGVEFLQTGKVEKIVLIRPAVEAGEKLGFLPGDLSQKVDPYLKPLYDALFEMVGIEKVNRLLERDIIEVAPLAYLRGRTLNNSFIIMDEGQNTTIDQMKMFLTRMGFGSYGVVNGDATQIDLPKNVPSGLIHALKILKSVDGIGFTEFRSIDVIRHPLVKKIVDAYSIEKK
;
A
#
# COMPACT_ATOMS: atom_id res chain seq x y z
N ARG A 1 7.39 -6.69 -2.60
CA ARG A 1 6.05 -6.88 -1.98
C ARG A 1 5.01 -6.02 -2.69
N GLN A 2 5.18 -4.70 -2.68
CA GLN A 2 4.28 -3.74 -3.33
C GLN A 2 4.06 -4.07 -4.81
N TYR A 3 5.13 -4.30 -5.55
CA TYR A 3 5.09 -4.63 -6.98
C TYR A 3 4.20 -5.84 -7.29
N LEU A 4 4.31 -6.92 -6.50
CA LEU A 4 3.48 -8.12 -6.65
C LEU A 4 2.00 -7.85 -6.38
N ALA A 5 1.68 -7.04 -5.38
CA ALA A 5 0.30 -6.67 -5.08
C ALA A 5 -0.31 -5.84 -6.23
N VAL A 6 0.44 -4.86 -6.75
CA VAL A 6 0.00 -4.05 -7.90
C VAL A 6 -0.17 -4.91 -9.15
N ALA A 7 0.77 -5.82 -9.44
CA ALA A 7 0.66 -6.75 -10.56
C ALA A 7 -0.60 -7.61 -10.49
N LYS A 8 -0.93 -8.11 -9.29
CA LYS A 8 -2.14 -8.90 -9.08
C LYS A 8 -3.42 -8.07 -9.24
N GLY A 9 -3.43 -6.84 -8.77
CA GLY A 9 -4.53 -5.91 -8.99
C GLY A 9 -4.76 -5.60 -10.46
N VAL A 10 -3.68 -5.37 -11.21
CA VAL A 10 -3.74 -5.13 -12.67
C VAL A 10 -4.27 -6.36 -13.40
N GLU A 11 -3.83 -7.57 -13.05
CA GLU A 11 -4.35 -8.82 -13.60
C GLU A 11 -5.86 -8.95 -13.36
N PHE A 12 -6.33 -8.68 -12.14
CA PHE A 12 -7.75 -8.77 -11.78
C PHE A 12 -8.60 -7.75 -12.54
N LEU A 13 -8.07 -6.54 -12.74
CA LEU A 13 -8.73 -5.51 -13.54
C LEU A 13 -8.81 -5.91 -15.01
N GLN A 14 -7.71 -6.39 -15.59
CA GLN A 14 -7.65 -6.78 -17.00
C GLN A 14 -8.53 -8.00 -17.33
N THR A 15 -8.68 -8.91 -16.40
CA THR A 15 -9.54 -10.10 -16.55
C THR A 15 -11.00 -9.84 -16.16
N GLY A 16 -11.35 -8.62 -15.78
CA GLY A 16 -12.71 -8.26 -15.39
C GLY A 16 -13.16 -8.85 -14.05
N LYS A 17 -12.22 -9.35 -13.24
CA LYS A 17 -12.51 -9.91 -11.92
C LYS A 17 -12.84 -8.83 -10.90
N VAL A 18 -12.31 -7.63 -11.11
CA VAL A 18 -12.68 -6.39 -10.41
C VAL A 18 -12.87 -5.27 -11.42
N GLU A 19 -13.57 -4.23 -11.00
CA GLU A 19 -13.85 -3.05 -11.83
C GLU A 19 -12.94 -1.87 -11.50
N LYS A 20 -12.29 -1.91 -10.33
CA LYS A 20 -11.50 -0.80 -9.80
C LYS A 20 -10.27 -1.30 -9.03
N ILE A 21 -9.18 -0.52 -9.10
CA ILE A 21 -8.02 -0.66 -8.22
C ILE A 21 -7.96 0.57 -7.33
N VAL A 22 -7.81 0.35 -6.02
CA VAL A 22 -7.65 1.43 -5.04
C VAL A 22 -6.34 1.23 -4.31
N LEU A 23 -5.43 2.19 -4.44
CA LEU A 23 -4.11 2.19 -3.81
C LEU A 23 -4.11 3.17 -2.64
N ILE A 24 -3.82 2.65 -1.46
CA ILE A 24 -3.90 3.40 -0.22
C ILE A 24 -2.54 3.38 0.48
N ARG A 25 -2.15 4.52 1.01
CA ARG A 25 -1.00 4.63 1.89
C ARG A 25 -1.37 5.42 3.15
N PRO A 26 -1.04 4.92 4.35
CA PRO A 26 -1.23 5.70 5.56
C PRO A 26 -0.32 6.94 5.50
N ALA A 27 -0.88 8.11 5.82
CA ALA A 27 -0.07 9.30 6.02
C ALA A 27 0.65 9.15 7.36
N VAL A 28 1.98 9.04 7.32
CA VAL A 28 2.80 9.19 8.53
C VAL A 28 2.98 10.69 8.73
N GLU A 29 2.42 11.25 9.80
CA GLU A 29 2.70 12.62 10.21
C GLU A 29 4.13 12.72 10.74
N ALA A 30 5.10 12.76 9.84
CA ALA A 30 6.44 13.23 10.14
C ALA A 30 6.44 14.75 9.96
N GLY A 31 5.94 15.50 10.95
CA GLY A 31 6.22 16.93 11.14
C GLY A 31 5.89 17.93 10.03
N GLU A 32 5.63 17.49 8.82
CA GLU A 32 5.26 18.36 7.71
C GLU A 32 3.74 18.23 7.47
N LYS A 33 3.03 19.29 7.81
CA LYS A 33 1.63 19.46 7.41
C LYS A 33 1.61 19.38 5.88
N LEU A 34 0.89 18.40 5.33
CA LEU A 34 0.56 18.33 3.91
C LEU A 34 -0.23 19.60 3.55
N GLY A 35 0.52 20.65 3.17
CA GLY A 35 -0.05 21.88 2.63
C GLY A 35 -0.66 21.54 1.27
N PHE A 36 -1.80 22.12 0.98
CA PHE A 36 -2.38 22.18 -0.36
C PHE A 36 -1.31 22.70 -1.34
N LEU A 37 -0.76 21.82 -2.17
CA LEU A 37 0.10 22.23 -3.28
C LEU A 37 -0.82 22.66 -4.44
N PRO A 38 -0.70 23.90 -4.93
CA PRO A 38 -1.39 24.32 -6.14
C PRO A 38 -0.73 23.71 -7.37
N GLY A 39 -1.51 23.11 -8.27
CA GLY A 39 -0.99 22.54 -9.52
C GLY A 39 -1.92 21.51 -10.14
N ASP A 40 -1.68 21.13 -11.38
CA ASP A 40 -2.38 20.07 -12.12
C ASP A 40 -2.22 18.69 -11.45
N LEU A 41 -3.14 17.75 -11.72
CA LEU A 41 -3.15 16.39 -11.17
C LEU A 41 -1.79 15.67 -11.29
N SER A 42 -1.05 15.92 -12.37
CA SER A 42 0.31 15.38 -12.55
C SER A 42 1.38 16.02 -11.66
N GLN A 43 1.12 17.21 -11.11
CA GLN A 43 2.03 17.97 -10.24
C GLN A 43 1.69 17.81 -8.74
N LYS A 44 0.51 17.24 -8.43
CA LYS A 44 0.00 17.07 -7.07
C LYS A 44 0.21 15.66 -6.50
N VAL A 45 1.06 14.86 -7.13
CA VAL A 45 1.40 13.55 -6.57
C VAL A 45 2.16 13.78 -5.27
N ASP A 46 1.47 13.51 -4.16
CA ASP A 46 2.09 13.43 -2.86
C ASP A 46 3.34 12.52 -2.97
N PRO A 47 4.53 12.98 -2.59
CA PRO A 47 5.76 12.19 -2.66
C PRO A 47 5.62 10.79 -2.02
N TYR A 48 4.73 10.66 -1.02
CA TYR A 48 4.42 9.38 -0.39
C TYR A 48 3.71 8.39 -1.31
N LEU A 49 2.96 8.88 -2.29
CA LEU A 49 2.21 8.05 -3.25
C LEU A 49 3.01 7.73 -4.51
N LYS A 50 4.12 8.45 -4.74
CA LYS A 50 4.95 8.29 -5.94
C LYS A 50 5.38 6.84 -6.21
N PRO A 51 5.84 6.04 -5.22
CA PRO A 51 6.22 4.66 -5.48
C PRO A 51 5.07 3.79 -6.02
N LEU A 52 3.83 4.11 -5.66
CA LEU A 52 2.64 3.40 -6.18
C LEU A 52 2.40 3.74 -7.65
N TYR A 53 2.53 5.02 -8.02
CA TYR A 53 2.46 5.45 -9.40
C TYR A 53 3.57 4.85 -10.26
N ASP A 54 4.81 4.86 -9.75
CA ASP A 54 5.96 4.29 -10.46
C ASP A 54 5.73 2.81 -10.79
N ALA A 55 5.21 2.03 -9.86
CA ALA A 55 4.86 0.63 -10.08
C ALA A 55 3.77 0.46 -11.15
N LEU A 56 2.73 1.30 -11.12
CA LEU A 56 1.67 1.29 -12.13
C LEU A 56 2.21 1.65 -13.52
N PHE A 57 3.01 2.71 -13.61
CA PHE A 57 3.57 3.18 -14.87
C PHE A 57 4.49 2.14 -15.51
N GLU A 58 5.30 1.46 -14.70
CA GLU A 58 6.18 0.40 -15.17
C GLU A 58 5.40 -0.79 -15.74
N MET A 59 4.30 -1.19 -15.07
CA MET A 59 3.52 -2.38 -15.47
C MET A 59 2.56 -2.13 -16.61
N VAL A 60 1.95 -0.96 -16.66
CA VAL A 60 0.79 -0.68 -17.53
C VAL A 60 1.09 0.36 -18.59
N GLY A 61 2.10 1.20 -18.36
CA GLY A 61 2.46 2.34 -19.20
C GLY A 61 1.72 3.62 -18.80
N ILE A 62 2.42 4.75 -18.94
CA ILE A 62 1.99 6.06 -18.44
C ILE A 62 0.65 6.49 -19.03
N GLU A 63 0.49 6.42 -20.36
CA GLU A 63 -0.75 6.87 -21.03
C GLU A 63 -1.99 6.08 -20.59
N LYS A 64 -1.84 4.76 -20.44
CA LYS A 64 -2.96 3.91 -20.04
C LYS A 64 -3.31 4.14 -18.58
N VAL A 65 -2.33 4.30 -17.70
CA VAL A 65 -2.56 4.62 -16.28
C VAL A 65 -3.26 5.95 -16.15
N ASN A 66 -2.81 7.00 -16.85
CA ASN A 66 -3.46 8.32 -16.81
C ASN A 66 -4.93 8.24 -17.21
N ARG A 67 -5.26 7.53 -18.28
CA ARG A 67 -6.66 7.31 -18.69
C ARG A 67 -7.49 6.56 -17.65
N LEU A 68 -6.90 5.61 -16.95
CA LEU A 68 -7.59 4.85 -15.89
C LEU A 68 -7.79 5.70 -14.63
N LEU A 69 -6.85 6.59 -14.31
CA LEU A 69 -6.98 7.58 -13.22
C LEU A 69 -8.06 8.61 -13.53
N GLU A 70 -8.10 9.17 -14.75
CA GLU A 70 -9.13 10.13 -15.19
C GLU A 70 -10.55 9.55 -15.14
N ARG A 71 -10.69 8.24 -15.30
CA ARG A 71 -11.96 7.51 -15.22
C ARG A 71 -12.29 6.96 -13.83
N ASP A 72 -11.49 7.26 -12.84
CA ASP A 72 -11.61 6.70 -11.50
C ASP A 72 -11.59 5.15 -11.44
N ILE A 73 -11.05 4.49 -12.48
CA ILE A 73 -10.83 3.04 -12.49
C ILE A 73 -9.62 2.67 -11.66
N ILE A 74 -8.61 3.54 -11.62
CA ILE A 74 -7.52 3.49 -10.65
C ILE A 74 -7.65 4.71 -9.76
N GLU A 75 -7.64 4.52 -8.47
CA GLU A 75 -7.63 5.58 -7.46
C GLU A 75 -6.40 5.41 -6.56
N VAL A 76 -5.69 6.49 -6.32
CA VAL A 76 -4.58 6.55 -5.37
C VAL A 76 -4.90 7.62 -4.33
N ALA A 77 -5.00 7.23 -3.07
CA ALA A 77 -5.49 8.12 -2.03
C ALA A 77 -4.85 7.87 -0.66
N PRO A 78 -4.79 8.89 0.19
CA PRO A 78 -4.49 8.71 1.60
C PRO A 78 -5.56 7.86 2.30
N LEU A 79 -5.14 7.11 3.31
CA LEU A 79 -6.04 6.23 4.07
C LEU A 79 -7.30 6.94 4.62
N ALA A 80 -7.16 8.20 5.05
CA ALA A 80 -8.27 8.98 5.61
C ALA A 80 -9.46 9.13 4.63
N TYR A 81 -9.22 9.08 3.31
CA TYR A 81 -10.27 9.22 2.29
C TYR A 81 -11.19 8.00 2.18
N LEU A 82 -10.84 6.90 2.82
CA LEU A 82 -11.69 5.70 2.87
C LEU A 82 -12.79 5.77 3.93
N ARG A 83 -12.72 6.72 4.86
CA ARG A 83 -13.71 6.80 5.95
C ARG A 83 -15.13 6.95 5.41
N GLY A 84 -16.04 6.09 5.90
CA GLY A 84 -17.45 6.10 5.49
C GLY A 84 -17.74 5.50 4.11
N ARG A 85 -16.72 5.03 3.40
CA ARG A 85 -16.89 4.38 2.08
C ARG A 85 -17.04 2.87 2.23
N THR A 86 -17.75 2.26 1.30
CA THR A 86 -17.73 0.81 1.05
C THR A 86 -17.27 0.59 -0.38
N LEU A 87 -16.23 -0.20 -0.57
CA LEU A 87 -15.61 -0.45 -1.86
C LEU A 87 -16.05 -1.82 -2.38
N ASN A 88 -16.91 -1.82 -3.39
CA ASN A 88 -17.38 -3.02 -4.06
C ASN A 88 -16.59 -3.28 -5.35
N ASN A 89 -16.48 -4.55 -5.76
CA ASN A 89 -15.85 -4.98 -7.01
C ASN A 89 -14.46 -4.34 -7.23
N SER A 90 -13.71 -4.18 -6.15
CA SER A 90 -12.45 -3.45 -6.14
C SER A 90 -11.29 -4.33 -5.68
N PHE A 91 -10.10 -4.09 -6.23
CA PHE A 91 -8.85 -4.60 -5.69
C PHE A 91 -8.16 -3.48 -4.91
N ILE A 92 -8.07 -3.64 -3.59
CA ILE A 92 -7.67 -2.57 -2.68
C ILE A 92 -6.33 -2.93 -2.07
N ILE A 93 -5.34 -2.08 -2.26
CA ILE A 93 -3.98 -2.29 -1.76
C ILE A 93 -3.65 -1.20 -0.75
N MET A 94 -3.31 -1.60 0.47
CA MET A 94 -2.66 -0.74 1.43
C MET A 94 -1.16 -1.04 1.45
N ASP A 95 -0.35 -0.06 1.12
CA ASP A 95 1.10 -0.13 1.28
C ASP A 95 1.54 0.52 2.59
N GLU A 96 2.69 0.10 3.14
CA GLU A 96 3.23 0.58 4.42
C GLU A 96 2.24 0.42 5.61
N GLY A 97 1.48 -0.69 5.61
CA GLY A 97 0.43 -0.96 6.62
C GLY A 97 0.93 -1.03 8.07
N GLN A 98 2.25 -1.25 8.29
CA GLN A 98 2.86 -1.19 9.62
C GLN A 98 2.74 0.20 10.28
N ASN A 99 2.56 1.24 9.47
CA ASN A 99 2.42 2.62 9.92
C ASN A 99 0.97 3.06 10.17
N THR A 100 0.05 2.11 10.26
CA THR A 100 -1.31 2.37 10.72
C THR A 100 -1.43 2.16 12.22
N THR A 101 -2.31 2.93 12.84
CA THR A 101 -2.82 2.60 14.18
C THR A 101 -3.78 1.40 14.10
N ILE A 102 -4.13 0.81 15.24
CA ILE A 102 -5.12 -0.29 15.31
C ILE A 102 -6.47 0.16 14.72
N ASP A 103 -6.93 1.36 15.06
CA ASP A 103 -8.21 1.90 14.57
C ASP A 103 -8.17 2.19 13.06
N GLN A 104 -7.06 2.69 12.54
CA GLN A 104 -6.86 2.90 11.10
C GLN A 104 -6.88 1.58 10.33
N MET A 105 -6.20 0.55 10.82
CA MET A 105 -6.23 -0.78 10.20
C MET A 105 -7.63 -1.38 10.22
N LYS A 106 -8.34 -1.31 11.35
CA LYS A 106 -9.73 -1.74 11.46
C LYS A 106 -10.62 -0.98 10.48
N MET A 107 -10.48 0.33 10.42
CA MET A 107 -11.23 1.18 9.51
C MET A 107 -11.00 0.75 8.05
N PHE A 108 -9.76 0.51 7.64
CA PHE A 108 -9.42 0.02 6.30
C PHE A 108 -10.07 -1.34 6.00
N LEU A 109 -9.84 -2.33 6.85
CA LEU A 109 -10.33 -3.70 6.64
C LEU A 109 -11.85 -3.79 6.56
N THR A 110 -12.56 -2.87 7.21
CA THR A 110 -14.02 -2.80 7.18
C THR A 110 -14.58 -2.01 5.99
N ARG A 111 -13.74 -1.56 5.05
CA ARG A 111 -14.19 -0.93 3.78
C ARG A 111 -14.45 -1.94 2.67
N MET A 112 -14.04 -3.20 2.85
CA MET A 112 -14.22 -4.25 1.87
C MET A 112 -15.70 -4.52 1.64
N GLY A 113 -16.17 -4.26 0.43
CA GLY A 113 -17.51 -4.58 -0.01
C GLY A 113 -17.56 -5.90 -0.79
N PHE A 114 -18.72 -6.22 -1.33
CA PHE A 114 -18.91 -7.42 -2.13
C PHE A 114 -18.05 -7.41 -3.40
N GLY A 115 -17.49 -8.56 -3.76
CA GLY A 115 -16.65 -8.71 -4.94
C GLY A 115 -15.27 -8.05 -4.84
N SER A 116 -14.88 -7.61 -3.64
CA SER A 116 -13.59 -6.94 -3.44
C SER A 116 -12.54 -7.85 -2.81
N TYR A 117 -11.29 -7.51 -3.11
CA TYR A 117 -10.10 -8.15 -2.58
C TYR A 117 -9.21 -7.10 -1.93
N GLY A 118 -8.73 -7.37 -0.74
CA GLY A 118 -7.83 -6.48 -0.01
C GLY A 118 -6.45 -7.09 0.18
N VAL A 119 -5.42 -6.30 -0.04
CA VAL A 119 -4.03 -6.65 0.24
C VAL A 119 -3.41 -5.59 1.14
N VAL A 120 -2.82 -6.02 2.24
CA VAL A 120 -2.03 -5.14 3.11
C VAL A 120 -0.57 -5.56 3.02
N ASN A 121 0.26 -4.67 2.51
CA ASN A 121 1.70 -4.81 2.53
C ASN A 121 2.29 -4.06 3.73
N GLY A 122 3.33 -4.60 4.33
CA GLY A 122 4.05 -3.90 5.38
C GLY A 122 5.36 -4.57 5.76
N ASP A 123 6.15 -3.84 6.49
CA ASP A 123 7.40 -4.30 7.08
C ASP A 123 7.42 -4.00 8.58
N ALA A 124 7.31 -5.05 9.39
CA ALA A 124 7.27 -4.93 10.85
C ALA A 124 8.57 -4.35 11.47
N THR A 125 9.66 -4.30 10.70
CA THR A 125 10.94 -3.73 11.12
C THR A 125 11.07 -2.23 10.84
N GLN A 126 10.15 -1.65 10.04
CA GLN A 126 10.19 -0.26 9.58
C GLN A 126 8.96 0.52 10.07
N ILE A 127 8.70 0.47 11.37
CA ILE A 127 7.58 1.17 11.99
C ILE A 127 8.02 2.59 12.34
N ASP A 128 7.37 3.58 11.70
CA ASP A 128 7.62 5.02 11.90
C ASP A 128 6.58 5.69 12.83
N LEU A 129 5.72 4.90 13.47
CA LEU A 129 4.78 5.38 14.45
C LEU A 129 5.50 5.87 15.73
N PRO A 130 4.91 6.81 16.50
CA PRO A 130 5.40 7.15 17.83
C PRO A 130 5.57 5.91 18.70
N LYS A 131 6.59 5.89 19.58
CA LYS A 131 6.98 4.72 20.38
C LYS A 131 5.86 4.09 21.21
N ASN A 132 4.88 4.90 21.62
CA ASN A 132 3.73 4.51 22.44
C ASN A 132 2.49 4.12 21.62
N VAL A 133 2.57 4.15 20.28
CA VAL A 133 1.45 3.82 19.41
C VAL A 133 1.67 2.44 18.80
N PRO A 134 0.82 1.45 19.11
CA PRO A 134 0.96 0.11 18.56
C PRO A 134 0.62 0.07 17.07
N SER A 135 1.38 -0.71 16.30
CA SER A 135 1.11 -0.92 14.88
C SER A 135 -0.15 -1.74 14.64
N GLY A 136 -1.04 -1.20 13.81
CA GLY A 136 -2.26 -1.89 13.38
C GLY A 136 -1.98 -3.16 12.60
N LEU A 137 -0.91 -3.21 11.79
CA LEU A 137 -0.50 -4.43 11.08
C LEU A 137 -0.10 -5.53 12.07
N ILE A 138 0.76 -5.21 13.04
CA ILE A 138 1.20 -6.19 14.05
C ILE A 138 0.01 -6.73 14.85
N HIS A 139 -0.91 -5.85 15.22
CA HIS A 139 -2.13 -6.25 15.91
C HIS A 139 -3.01 -7.15 15.04
N ALA A 140 -3.26 -6.76 13.78
CA ALA A 140 -4.07 -7.53 12.84
C ALA A 140 -3.49 -8.94 12.59
N LEU A 141 -2.17 -9.06 12.44
CA LEU A 141 -1.48 -10.36 12.33
C LEU A 141 -1.74 -11.30 13.50
N LYS A 142 -2.01 -10.77 14.69
CA LYS A 142 -2.32 -11.59 15.88
C LYS A 142 -3.76 -12.03 15.90
N ILE A 143 -4.71 -11.10 15.68
CA ILE A 143 -6.13 -11.36 15.92
C ILE A 143 -6.86 -11.97 14.73
N LEU A 144 -6.35 -11.83 13.50
CA LEU A 144 -7.03 -12.28 12.29
C LEU A 144 -6.58 -13.64 11.77
N LYS A 145 -5.66 -14.32 12.46
CA LYS A 145 -5.12 -15.63 12.03
C LYS A 145 -6.17 -16.71 11.84
N SER A 146 -7.24 -16.69 12.61
CA SER A 146 -8.32 -17.68 12.58
C SER A 146 -9.55 -17.22 11.78
N VAL A 147 -9.47 -16.07 11.10
CA VAL A 147 -10.60 -15.56 10.32
C VAL A 147 -10.53 -16.14 8.91
N ASP A 148 -11.57 -16.89 8.53
CA ASP A 148 -11.68 -17.44 7.18
C ASP A 148 -11.71 -16.33 6.13
N GLY A 149 -11.04 -16.59 4.99
CA GLY A 149 -10.93 -15.63 3.90
C GLY A 149 -9.75 -14.65 4.06
N ILE A 150 -8.97 -14.74 5.13
CA ILE A 150 -7.75 -13.95 5.32
C ILE A 150 -6.53 -14.85 5.22
N GLY A 151 -5.66 -14.57 4.24
CA GLY A 151 -4.38 -15.24 4.05
C GLY A 151 -3.20 -14.39 4.53
N PHE A 152 -2.13 -15.04 4.96
CA PHE A 152 -0.90 -14.39 5.41
C PHE A 152 0.29 -14.93 4.62
N THR A 153 1.11 -14.03 4.13
CA THR A 153 2.35 -14.36 3.42
C THR A 153 3.51 -13.58 4.02
N GLU A 154 4.49 -14.30 4.53
CA GLU A 154 5.71 -13.70 5.07
C GLU A 154 6.85 -13.84 4.07
N PHE A 155 7.46 -12.71 3.71
CA PHE A 155 8.66 -12.68 2.88
C PHE A 155 9.90 -12.69 3.75
N ARG A 156 10.84 -13.56 3.44
CA ARG A 156 12.15 -13.63 4.10
C ARG A 156 13.17 -12.79 3.33
N SER A 157 14.31 -12.55 3.94
CA SER A 157 15.42 -11.84 3.30
C SER A 157 15.87 -12.47 1.99
N ILE A 158 15.75 -13.80 1.85
CA ILE A 158 16.07 -14.53 0.62
C ILE A 158 15.10 -14.21 -0.54
N ASP A 159 13.89 -13.81 -0.24
CA ASP A 159 12.85 -13.49 -1.24
C ASP A 159 13.02 -12.07 -1.80
N VAL A 160 13.93 -11.28 -1.24
CA VAL A 160 14.18 -9.89 -1.64
C VAL A 160 15.16 -9.87 -2.80
N ILE A 161 14.65 -9.61 -4.00
CA ILE A 161 15.47 -9.38 -5.19
C ILE A 161 16.00 -7.94 -5.12
N ARG A 162 17.32 -7.81 -5.02
CA ARG A 162 18.03 -6.51 -5.03
C ARG A 162 19.21 -6.57 -5.96
N HIS A 163 19.58 -5.42 -6.50
CA HIS A 163 20.82 -5.31 -7.23
C HIS A 163 22.00 -5.78 -6.35
N PRO A 164 22.95 -6.60 -6.87
CA PRO A 164 24.05 -7.18 -6.07
C PRO A 164 24.84 -6.17 -5.26
N LEU A 165 25.07 -4.98 -5.81
CA LEU A 165 25.75 -3.90 -5.10
C LEU A 165 24.92 -3.37 -3.91
N VAL A 166 23.60 -3.22 -4.09
CA VAL A 166 22.71 -2.77 -2.99
C VAL A 166 22.72 -3.78 -1.84
N LYS A 167 22.75 -5.08 -2.15
CA LYS A 167 22.89 -6.13 -1.12
C LYS A 167 24.18 -5.94 -0.31
N LYS A 168 25.32 -5.76 -1.00
CA LYS A 168 26.62 -5.54 -0.33
C LYS A 168 26.62 -4.28 0.54
N ILE A 169 25.98 -3.21 0.08
CA ILE A 169 25.84 -1.96 0.85
C ILE A 169 25.05 -2.22 2.14
N VAL A 170 23.88 -2.86 2.04
CA VAL A 170 23.04 -3.16 3.21
C VAL A 170 23.79 -4.06 4.21
N ASP A 171 24.51 -5.06 3.73
CA ASP A 171 25.30 -5.97 4.57
C ASP A 171 26.41 -5.19 5.31
N ALA A 172 27.11 -4.28 4.63
CA ALA A 172 28.15 -3.45 5.24
C ALA A 172 27.60 -2.56 6.37
N TYR A 173 26.47 -1.86 6.15
CA TYR A 173 25.82 -1.05 7.19
C TYR A 173 25.26 -1.88 8.35
N SER A 174 24.95 -3.16 8.13
CA SER A 174 24.46 -4.05 9.18
C SER A 174 25.56 -4.50 10.14
N ILE A 175 26.81 -4.52 9.69
CA ILE A 175 27.98 -4.90 10.50
C ILE A 175 28.35 -3.76 11.48
N GLU A 176 28.17 -2.50 11.09
CA GLU A 176 28.51 -1.33 11.90
C GLU A 176 27.55 -1.11 13.08
N LYS A 177 26.38 -1.73 13.08
CA LYS A 177 25.38 -1.62 14.16
C LYS A 177 25.53 -2.67 15.27
N LYS A 178 26.54 -3.51 15.23
CA LYS A 178 26.95 -4.44 16.29
C LYS A 178 28.14 -3.91 17.08
#